data_022f46525966379795768e7b2fcc4a80
#
_entry.id   022f46525966379795768e7b2fcc4a80
#
_cell.length_a   1.000
_cell.length_b   1.000
_cell.length_c   1.000
_cell.angle_alpha   90.00
_cell.angle_beta   90.00
_cell.angle_gamma   90.00
#
_symmetry.space_group_name_H-M   'P 1'
#
loop_
_entity.id
_entity.type
_entity.pdbx_description
1 polymer ?
#
loop_
_entity_poly.entity_id
_entity_poly.type
_entity_poly.pdbx_seq_one_letter_code
_entity_poly.pdbx_strand_id
1 'polypeptide(L)'
;MKNLNIDKDWTLFLDRDGVINYKIENDYVKNWSQFKFLPDALKAIKGLSKIFGKIIIVTNQRGIGKGLMTKKDLFELHRNMLKNISGAGGRIDKIYYCPYDIDDNSRYRKPNIGMALQAKKRFSRN
;
A
#
# COMPACT_ATOMS: atom_id res chain seq x y z
N MET A 1 15.64 7.15 -22.78
CA MET A 1 15.16 7.36 -21.49
C MET A 1 16.21 7.78 -20.51
N LYS A 2 15.84 8.69 -19.67
CA LYS A 2 16.79 9.20 -18.75
C LYS A 2 17.00 8.24 -17.62
N ASN A 3 18.18 8.08 -17.21
CA ASN A 3 18.46 7.23 -16.09
C ASN A 3 18.11 7.95 -14.81
N LEU A 4 17.34 7.29 -13.99
CA LEU A 4 17.03 7.83 -12.69
C LEU A 4 17.95 7.13 -11.71
N ASN A 5 18.66 7.91 -10.94
CA ASN A 5 19.52 7.33 -9.92
C ASN A 5 18.72 7.09 -8.66
N ILE A 6 17.93 6.05 -8.68
CA ILE A 6 17.09 5.70 -7.54
C ILE A 6 17.96 5.04 -6.49
N ASP A 7 17.92 5.59 -5.30
CA ASP A 7 18.73 5.06 -4.19
C ASP A 7 17.96 5.20 -2.89
N LYS A 8 18.63 5.13 -1.79
CA LYS A 8 18.03 5.16 -0.46
C LYS A 8 17.42 6.51 -0.09
N ASP A 9 17.61 7.52 -0.91
CA ASP A 9 17.02 8.81 -0.65
C ASP A 9 15.60 8.86 -1.23
N TRP A 10 15.22 7.85 -1.98
CA TRP A 10 13.90 7.80 -2.61
C TRP A 10 12.90 7.08 -1.72
N THR A 11 11.67 7.54 -1.75
CA THR A 11 10.55 6.88 -1.08
C THR A 11 9.61 6.35 -2.15
N LEU A 12 9.23 5.10 -2.00
CA LEU A 12 8.29 4.50 -2.93
C LEU A 12 6.91 4.44 -2.27
N PHE A 13 5.90 4.91 -2.99
CA PHE A 13 4.52 4.84 -2.52
C PHE A 13 3.80 3.78 -3.34
N LEU A 14 3.17 2.86 -2.65
CA LEU A 14 2.43 1.78 -3.29
C LEU A 14 0.97 1.79 -2.88
N ASP A 15 0.13 1.49 -3.82
CA ASP A 15 -1.26 1.22 -3.52
C ASP A 15 -1.31 -0.22 -3.02
N ARG A 16 -2.37 -0.62 -2.38
CA ARG A 16 -2.52 -1.98 -1.89
C ARG A 16 -3.35 -2.83 -2.84
N ASP A 17 -4.67 -2.54 -2.91
CA ASP A 17 -5.58 -3.36 -3.71
C ASP A 17 -5.30 -3.18 -5.19
N GLY A 18 -5.06 -4.27 -5.86
CA GLY A 18 -4.71 -4.26 -7.28
C GLY A 18 -3.22 -4.13 -7.56
N VAL A 19 -2.40 -3.89 -6.53
CA VAL A 19 -0.95 -3.78 -6.67
C VAL A 19 -0.26 -4.84 -5.83
N ILE A 20 -0.64 -4.94 -4.57
CA ILE A 20 -0.05 -5.92 -3.66
C ILE A 20 -0.94 -7.15 -3.59
N ASN A 21 -2.24 -6.94 -3.51
CA ASN A 21 -3.19 -8.03 -3.41
C ASN A 21 -4.27 -7.91 -4.48
N TYR A 22 -4.94 -9.02 -4.71
CA TYR A 22 -6.06 -9.04 -5.64
C TYR A 22 -7.18 -8.14 -5.12
N LYS A 23 -7.79 -7.40 -6.03
CA LYS A 23 -8.90 -6.56 -5.71
C LYS A 23 -10.14 -7.41 -5.89
N ILE A 24 -11.13 -7.26 -5.02
CA ILE A 24 -12.39 -7.97 -5.17
C ILE A 24 -13.33 -7.07 -5.97
N GLU A 25 -13.85 -7.58 -7.07
CA GLU A 25 -14.73 -6.82 -7.94
C GLU A 25 -16.00 -6.42 -7.21
N ASN A 26 -16.32 -5.14 -7.26
CA ASN A 26 -17.52 -4.59 -6.64
C ASN A 26 -17.65 -4.85 -5.13
N ASP A 27 -16.54 -5.05 -4.47
CA ASP A 27 -16.56 -5.32 -3.05
C ASP A 27 -15.22 -4.89 -2.46
N TYR A 28 -14.96 -5.27 -1.23
CA TYR A 28 -13.75 -4.89 -0.53
C TYR A 28 -13.13 -6.11 0.14
N VAL A 29 -11.83 -6.07 0.32
CA VAL A 29 -11.13 -7.10 1.09
C VAL A 29 -11.33 -6.69 2.55
N LYS A 30 -12.19 -7.39 3.26
CA LYS A 30 -12.61 -7.01 4.59
C LYS A 30 -11.84 -7.64 5.73
N ASN A 31 -11.16 -8.73 5.46
CA ASN A 31 -10.38 -9.41 6.49
C ASN A 31 -9.29 -10.25 5.85
N TRP A 32 -8.47 -10.84 6.70
CA TRP A 32 -7.32 -11.61 6.21
C TRP A 32 -7.73 -12.81 5.35
N SER A 33 -8.85 -13.44 5.65
CA SER A 33 -9.26 -14.61 4.88
C SER A 33 -9.60 -14.26 3.44
N GLN A 34 -9.90 -13.00 3.17
CA GLN A 34 -10.24 -12.55 1.82
C GLN A 34 -9.03 -11.95 1.11
N PHE A 35 -7.91 -11.81 1.80
CA PHE A 35 -6.71 -11.20 1.24
C PHE A 35 -5.90 -12.24 0.50
N LYS A 36 -5.45 -11.90 -0.69
CA LYS A 36 -4.59 -12.80 -1.44
C LYS A 36 -3.55 -11.96 -2.19
N PHE A 37 -2.30 -12.27 -1.97
CA PHE A 37 -1.23 -11.56 -2.66
C PHE A 37 -1.28 -11.81 -4.16
N LEU A 38 -0.97 -10.79 -4.94
CA LEU A 38 -0.81 -10.98 -6.38
C LEU A 38 0.46 -11.80 -6.60
N PRO A 39 0.54 -12.49 -7.75
CA PRO A 39 1.72 -13.28 -8.05
C PRO A 39 2.94 -12.38 -8.01
N ASP A 40 4.01 -12.86 -7.43
CA ASP A 40 5.28 -12.16 -7.34
C ASP A 40 5.28 -10.86 -6.52
N ALA A 41 4.19 -10.54 -5.84
CA ALA A 41 4.15 -9.31 -5.05
C ALA A 41 5.18 -9.35 -3.92
N LEU A 42 5.28 -10.47 -3.22
CA LEU A 42 6.23 -10.60 -2.13
C LEU A 42 7.65 -10.49 -2.63
N LYS A 43 7.92 -11.09 -3.77
CA LYS A 43 9.24 -11.08 -4.36
C LYS A 43 9.58 -9.67 -4.83
N ALA A 44 8.64 -8.98 -5.42
CA ALA A 44 8.84 -7.62 -5.91
C ALA A 44 9.13 -6.67 -4.74
N ILE A 45 8.39 -6.78 -3.66
CA ILE A 45 8.60 -5.92 -2.50
C ILE A 45 9.95 -6.19 -1.87
N LYS A 46 10.38 -7.45 -1.85
CA LYS A 46 11.70 -7.79 -1.35
C LYS A 46 12.76 -7.04 -2.17
N GLY A 47 12.63 -7.08 -3.49
CA GLY A 47 13.59 -6.40 -4.35
C GLY A 47 13.58 -4.89 -4.16
N LEU A 48 12.38 -4.31 -4.09
CA LEU A 48 12.23 -2.86 -3.91
C LEU A 48 12.75 -2.41 -2.56
N SER A 49 12.66 -3.27 -1.56
CA SER A 49 13.15 -2.95 -0.22
C SER A 49 14.65 -2.73 -0.19
N LYS A 50 15.36 -3.28 -1.14
CA LYS A 50 16.80 -3.12 -1.21
C LYS A 50 17.20 -1.81 -1.90
N ILE A 51 16.29 -1.24 -2.65
CA ILE A 51 16.56 -0.04 -3.43
C ILE A 51 16.12 1.23 -2.74
N PHE A 52 14.86 1.24 -2.31
CA PHE A 52 14.27 2.45 -1.73
C PHE A 52 14.55 2.56 -0.24
N GLY A 53 14.74 3.79 0.21
CA GLY A 53 14.96 4.04 1.63
C GLY A 53 13.70 3.86 2.44
N LYS A 54 12.56 4.16 1.84
CA LYS A 54 11.26 3.96 2.48
C LYS A 54 10.26 3.43 1.49
N ILE A 55 9.40 2.54 1.96
CA ILE A 55 8.29 2.02 1.17
C ILE A 55 7.03 2.25 1.98
N ILE A 56 6.10 2.99 1.42
CA ILE A 56 4.90 3.41 2.10
C ILE A 56 3.69 2.95 1.30
N ILE A 57 2.74 2.32 1.98
CA ILE A 57 1.49 1.93 1.34
C ILE A 57 0.49 3.03 1.60
N VAL A 58 -0.23 3.45 0.57
CA VAL A 58 -1.30 4.41 0.68
C VAL A 58 -2.52 3.77 0.04
N THR A 59 -3.56 3.53 0.81
CA THR A 59 -4.67 2.75 0.31
C THR A 59 -6.02 3.33 0.70
N ASN A 60 -6.98 3.25 -0.21
CA ASN A 60 -8.35 3.64 0.09
C ASN A 60 -9.04 2.41 0.66
N GLN A 61 -9.72 2.59 1.79
CA GLN A 61 -10.43 1.50 2.45
C GLN A 61 -11.86 1.96 2.77
N ARG A 62 -12.61 2.17 1.71
CA ARG A 62 -13.97 2.69 1.82
C ARG A 62 -14.92 1.77 2.56
N GLY A 63 -14.58 0.50 2.65
CA GLY A 63 -15.40 -0.45 3.40
C GLY A 63 -15.60 -0.02 4.84
N ILE A 64 -14.63 0.70 5.42
CA ILE A 64 -14.75 1.18 6.79
C ILE A 64 -15.80 2.29 6.82
N GLY A 65 -15.71 3.24 5.89
CA GLY A 65 -16.66 4.35 5.83
C GLY A 65 -18.08 3.87 5.59
N LYS A 66 -18.24 2.76 4.90
CA LYS A 66 -19.54 2.18 4.60
C LYS A 66 -20.03 1.22 5.67
N GLY A 67 -19.25 1.03 6.73
CA GLY A 67 -19.65 0.15 7.81
C GLY A 67 -19.57 -1.33 7.51
N LEU A 68 -18.84 -1.70 6.45
CA LEU A 68 -18.71 -3.09 6.05
C LEU A 68 -17.54 -3.80 6.73
N MET A 69 -16.65 -3.03 7.33
CA MET A 69 -15.53 -3.57 8.09
C MET A 69 -15.13 -2.53 9.12
N THR A 70 -14.40 -2.94 10.12
CA THR A 70 -13.97 -2.02 11.18
C THR A 70 -12.49 -1.70 11.02
N LYS A 71 -12.03 -0.69 11.76
CA LYS A 71 -10.61 -0.36 11.79
C LYS A 71 -9.83 -1.54 12.36
N LYS A 72 -10.42 -2.26 13.29
CA LYS A 72 -9.78 -3.40 13.90
C LYS A 72 -9.56 -4.49 12.84
N ASP A 73 -10.56 -4.72 11.99
CA ASP A 73 -10.46 -5.68 10.91
C ASP A 73 -9.29 -5.31 9.99
N LEU A 74 -9.19 -4.02 9.66
CA LEU A 74 -8.15 -3.55 8.77
C LEU A 74 -6.78 -3.71 9.40
N PHE A 75 -6.65 -3.38 10.68
CA PHE A 75 -5.36 -3.48 11.36
C PHE A 75 -4.90 -4.92 11.46
N GLU A 76 -5.80 -5.86 11.68
CA GLU A 76 -5.45 -7.27 11.74
C GLU A 76 -5.03 -7.77 10.37
N LEU A 77 -5.72 -7.32 9.35
CA LEU A 77 -5.39 -7.69 7.97
C LEU A 77 -3.99 -7.18 7.65
N HIS A 78 -3.74 -5.91 7.95
CA HIS A 78 -2.45 -5.30 7.65
C HIS A 78 -1.32 -5.93 8.47
N ARG A 79 -1.60 -6.32 9.71
CA ARG A 79 -0.59 -6.98 10.52
C ARG A 79 -0.17 -8.30 9.88
N ASN A 80 -1.14 -9.08 9.41
CA ASN A 80 -0.84 -10.34 8.76
C ASN A 80 -0.13 -10.13 7.42
N MET A 81 -0.53 -9.09 6.69
CA MET A 81 0.13 -8.74 5.43
C MET A 81 1.60 -8.41 5.69
N LEU A 82 1.86 -7.56 6.67
CA LEU A 82 3.22 -7.14 6.99
C LEU A 82 4.08 -8.31 7.46
N LYS A 83 3.46 -9.24 8.17
CA LYS A 83 4.17 -10.40 8.67
C LYS A 83 4.65 -11.25 7.49
N ASN A 84 3.81 -11.42 6.49
CA ASN A 84 4.16 -12.18 5.30
C ASN A 84 5.22 -11.47 4.47
N ILE A 85 5.11 -10.15 4.33
CA ILE A 85 6.07 -9.37 3.58
C ILE A 85 7.45 -9.46 4.26
N SER A 86 7.47 -9.30 5.57
CA SER A 86 8.70 -9.37 6.35
C SER A 86 9.30 -10.77 6.29
N GLY A 87 8.47 -11.79 6.41
CA GLY A 87 8.92 -13.17 6.33
C GLY A 87 9.54 -13.50 4.98
N ALA A 88 9.13 -12.80 3.93
CA ALA A 88 9.69 -13.01 2.61
C ALA A 88 10.90 -12.12 2.33
N GLY A 89 11.34 -11.35 3.30
CA GLY A 89 12.53 -10.51 3.15
C GLY A 89 12.26 -9.08 2.72
N GLY A 90 11.01 -8.68 2.66
CA GLY A 90 10.64 -7.32 2.29
C GLY A 90 10.35 -6.46 3.50
N ARG A 91 9.97 -5.23 3.24
CA ARG A 91 9.72 -4.28 4.30
C ARG A 91 8.71 -3.24 3.82
N ILE A 92 7.80 -2.85 4.71
CA ILE A 92 6.92 -1.70 4.50
C ILE A 92 7.13 -0.81 5.72
N ASP A 93 7.46 0.43 5.47
CA ASP A 93 7.80 1.36 6.56
C ASP A 93 6.57 2.03 7.18
N LYS A 94 5.53 2.21 6.40
CA LYS A 94 4.34 2.86 6.90
C LYS A 94 3.14 2.54 6.02
N ILE A 95 1.95 2.51 6.62
CA ILE A 95 0.71 2.35 5.88
C ILE A 95 -0.21 3.50 6.24
N TYR A 96 -0.70 4.20 5.22
CA TYR A 96 -1.72 5.22 5.40
C TYR A 96 -2.98 4.71 4.74
N TYR A 97 -4.11 4.87 5.37
CA TYR A 97 -5.37 4.48 4.77
C TYR A 97 -6.39 5.60 4.87
N CYS A 98 -7.27 5.65 3.89
CA CYS A 98 -8.36 6.61 3.88
C CYS A 98 -9.66 5.82 3.95
N PRO A 99 -10.43 5.96 5.02
CA PRO A 99 -11.65 5.17 5.21
C PRO A 99 -12.89 5.77 4.57
N TYR A 100 -12.76 6.93 3.95
CA TYR A 100 -13.93 7.67 3.48
C TYR A 100 -14.50 7.13 2.19
N ASP A 101 -15.78 7.42 1.98
CA ASP A 101 -16.48 6.97 0.81
C ASP A 101 -15.97 7.70 -0.43
N ILE A 102 -16.38 7.19 -1.57
CA ILE A 102 -15.96 7.69 -2.85
C ILE A 102 -16.31 9.14 -3.08
N ASP A 103 -17.34 9.64 -2.43
CA ASP A 103 -17.76 11.01 -2.59
C ASP A 103 -16.86 12.01 -1.89
N ASP A 104 -15.99 11.54 -1.02
CA ASP A 104 -15.09 12.43 -0.34
C ASP A 104 -14.01 12.84 -1.30
N ASN A 105 -13.61 14.06 -1.24
CA ASN A 105 -12.56 14.54 -2.06
C ASN A 105 -11.22 14.48 -1.40
N SER A 106 -10.97 13.45 -0.63
CA SER A 106 -9.70 13.30 0.04
C SER A 106 -8.59 13.15 -0.99
N ARG A 107 -7.50 13.86 -0.79
CA ARG A 107 -6.38 13.73 -1.67
C ARG A 107 -5.72 12.37 -1.57
N TYR A 108 -6.06 11.61 -0.54
CA TYR A 108 -5.48 10.29 -0.36
C TYR A 108 -6.32 9.18 -0.98
N ARG A 109 -7.47 9.51 -1.55
CA ARG A 109 -8.32 8.52 -2.18
C ARG A 109 -8.03 8.46 -3.66
N LYS A 110 -8.04 7.26 -4.21
CA LYS A 110 -7.84 7.12 -5.65
C LYS A 110 -9.12 7.48 -6.37
N PRO A 111 -9.04 7.98 -7.54
CA PRO A 111 -7.85 8.13 -8.39
C PRO A 111 -7.10 9.42 -8.19
N ASN A 112 -7.25 10.04 -7.05
CA ASN A 112 -6.54 11.26 -6.77
C ASN A 112 -5.06 10.96 -6.80
N ILE A 113 -4.33 11.92 -7.30
CA ILE A 113 -3.02 11.80 -7.50
C ILE A 113 -2.19 11.42 -6.41
N GLY A 114 -1.17 10.83 -6.61
CA GLY A 114 -0.16 10.49 -5.69
C GLY A 114 -0.38 9.28 -4.86
N MET A 115 -1.49 8.65 -5.05
CA MET A 115 -1.78 7.51 -4.24
C MET A 115 -1.18 6.26 -4.82
N ALA A 116 -1.09 6.21 -6.11
CA ALA A 116 -0.63 5.01 -6.75
C ALA A 116 0.86 5.00 -6.81
N LEU A 117 1.43 4.17 -7.55
CA LEU A 117 2.83 3.98 -7.69
C LEU A 117 3.55 5.28 -7.94
N GLN A 118 4.20 5.79 -6.94
CA GLN A 118 5.00 6.98 -7.07
C GLN A 118 6.31 6.79 -6.37
N ALA A 119 7.36 7.32 -6.93
CA ALA A 119 8.64 7.34 -6.27
C ALA A 119 9.02 8.79 -6.08
N LYS A 120 9.38 9.13 -4.89
CA LYS A 120 9.72 10.51 -4.58
C LYS A 120 10.99 10.57 -3.78
N LYS A 121 11.87 11.44 -4.18
CA LYS A 121 13.13 11.59 -3.48
C LYS A 121 12.87 12.29 -2.15
N ARG A 122 13.45 11.76 -1.09
CA ARG A 122 13.26 12.33 0.21
C ARG A 122 14.04 13.62 0.31
N PHE A 123 13.43 14.62 0.91
CA PHE A 123 14.10 15.86 1.08
C PHE A 123 15.00 15.77 2.29
N SER A 124 16.00 16.47 2.22
CA SER A 124 16.89 16.46 3.25
C SER A 124 16.27 16.86 4.50
N ARG A 125 15.77 16.90 4.89
CA ARG A 125 15.25 17.16 5.97
C ARG A 125 14.64 16.46 6.52
N ASN A 126 14.55 16.16 6.27
CA ASN A 126 13.73 15.76 6.71
C ASN A 126 13.79 14.97 7.25
#